data_dd5e7c28b79b2f67fccc633bc36201fa
#
_entry.id   dd5e7c28b79b2f67fccc633bc36201fa
#
_cell.length_a   1.000
_cell.length_b   1.000
_cell.length_c   1.000
_cell.angle_alpha   90.00
_cell.angle_beta   90.00
_cell.angle_gamma   90.00
#
_symmetry.space_group_name_H-M   'P 1'
#
loop_
_entity.id
_entity.type
_entity.pdbx_description
1 polymer ?
#
loop_
_entity_poly.entity_id
_entity_poly.type
_entity_poly.pdbx_seq_one_letter_code
_entity_poly.pdbx_strand_id
1 'polypeptide(L)'
;DIFLERAIVGERLRLAMGLPCRSAAEHAPLSDNIDAATKEETYYTPPLINIIKFACNACPENQVRVTDVCQGCMARPCVEVCPKGAVSIDPFTRKSIIDQDKCIKCGRCVDVCAYKAINHQKRPCAAACGMDAIHSDPNGRADIDYDKCVSCGQCLVNCPFGAIADKSQIFQMIRAIQAGERVYAAVAPAFVGQFGPKVTPGKLRAAMKQLGFADIIEVAIGADLCAAQEAEDFVKEVPEKLPFMATSCCPA
;
A
#
# COMPACT_ATOMS: atom_id res chain seq x y z
N ASP A 1 -9.27 -9.61 21.46
CA ASP A 1 -8.41 -9.45 22.64
C ASP A 1 -8.08 -7.98 22.84
N ILE A 2 -8.51 -7.41 23.98
CA ILE A 2 -8.38 -5.97 24.29
C ILE A 2 -6.91 -5.49 24.33
N PHE A 3 -5.98 -6.36 24.71
CA PHE A 3 -4.55 -6.00 24.73
C PHE A 3 -4.00 -5.85 23.31
N LEU A 4 -4.38 -6.76 22.42
CA LEU A 4 -4.01 -6.69 21.02
C LEU A 4 -4.60 -5.44 20.34
N GLU A 5 -5.87 -5.17 20.59
CA GLU A 5 -6.54 -3.99 20.03
C GLU A 5 -5.90 -2.70 20.52
N ARG A 6 -5.57 -2.60 21.82
CA ARG A 6 -4.84 -1.46 22.38
C ARG A 6 -3.45 -1.29 21.75
N ALA A 7 -2.73 -2.39 21.53
CA ALA A 7 -1.42 -2.33 20.88
C ALA A 7 -1.54 -1.79 19.44
N ILE A 8 -2.52 -2.28 18.67
CA ILE A 8 -2.78 -1.80 17.30
C ILE A 8 -3.14 -0.33 17.28
N VAL A 9 -4.06 0.09 18.14
CA VAL A 9 -4.49 1.50 18.27
C VAL A 9 -3.32 2.37 18.71
N GLY A 10 -2.50 1.90 19.64
CA GLY A 10 -1.30 2.60 20.09
C GLY A 10 -0.33 2.91 18.94
N GLU A 11 -0.02 1.92 18.12
CA GLU A 11 0.86 2.13 16.97
C GLU A 11 0.24 3.04 15.89
N ARG A 12 -1.07 2.97 15.67
CA ARG A 12 -1.77 3.91 14.77
C ARG A 12 -1.70 5.35 15.27
N LEU A 13 -1.89 5.56 16.58
CA LEU A 13 -1.77 6.90 17.16
C LEU A 13 -0.33 7.43 17.06
N ARG A 14 0.67 6.58 17.26
CA ARG A 14 2.07 6.96 17.08
C ARG A 14 2.35 7.38 15.64
N LEU A 15 1.92 6.59 14.67
CA LEU A 15 2.04 6.94 13.24
C LEU A 15 1.30 8.24 12.91
N ALA A 16 0.12 8.47 13.48
CA ALA A 16 -0.64 9.71 13.29
C ALA A 16 0.09 10.94 13.87
N MET A 17 0.95 10.75 14.87
CA MET A 17 1.82 11.79 15.45
C MET A 17 3.16 11.93 14.71
N GLY A 18 3.40 11.17 13.66
CA GLY A 18 4.67 11.17 12.91
C GLY A 18 5.78 10.32 13.54
N LEU A 19 5.48 9.53 14.56
CA LEU A 19 6.42 8.62 15.22
C LEU A 19 6.51 7.29 14.46
N PRO A 20 7.67 6.61 14.48
CA PRO A 20 7.80 5.28 13.86
C PRO A 20 7.02 4.21 14.66
N CYS A 21 6.63 3.13 13.98
CA CYS A 21 6.16 1.92 14.64
C CYS A 21 7.25 1.31 15.52
N ARG A 22 6.84 0.79 16.67
CA ARG A 22 7.71 0.01 17.54
C ARG A 22 7.81 -1.44 17.06
N SER A 23 8.87 -2.11 17.45
CA SER A 23 8.99 -3.54 17.21
C SER A 23 7.95 -4.32 18.05
N ALA A 24 7.60 -5.53 17.61
CA ALA A 24 6.64 -6.37 18.33
C ALA A 24 7.14 -6.83 19.71
N ALA A 25 8.43 -6.73 19.99
CA ALA A 25 9.05 -7.07 21.25
C ALA A 25 9.17 -5.87 22.23
N GLU A 26 8.88 -4.66 21.76
CA GLU A 26 9.04 -3.44 22.52
C GLU A 26 7.74 -3.08 23.23
N HIS A 27 7.80 -3.04 24.56
CA HIS A 27 6.67 -2.65 25.41
C HIS A 27 6.96 -1.32 26.10
N ALA A 28 6.27 -0.27 25.67
CA ALA A 28 6.42 1.06 26.24
C ALA A 28 5.08 1.81 26.22
N PRO A 29 4.90 2.83 27.09
CA PRO A 29 3.72 3.70 27.06
C PRO A 29 3.52 4.37 25.71
N LEU A 30 2.27 4.76 25.40
CA LEU A 30 1.95 5.49 24.16
C LEU A 30 2.76 6.80 24.04
N SER A 31 2.96 7.49 25.15
CA SER A 31 3.70 8.76 25.25
C SER A 31 5.21 8.62 25.12
N ASP A 32 5.72 7.40 25.02
CA ASP A 32 7.16 7.19 24.90
C ASP A 32 7.71 7.85 23.64
N ASN A 33 8.80 8.61 23.80
CA ASN A 33 9.48 9.35 22.74
C ASN A 33 8.60 10.40 22.01
N ILE A 34 7.51 10.89 22.64
CA ILE A 34 6.61 11.88 22.03
C ILE A 34 7.33 13.21 21.69
N ASP A 35 8.37 13.54 22.46
CA ASP A 35 9.18 14.73 22.24
C ASP A 35 9.90 14.71 20.88
N ALA A 36 10.16 13.52 20.35
CA ALA A 36 10.73 13.38 19.00
C ALA A 36 9.77 13.89 17.90
N ALA A 37 8.45 13.80 18.13
CA ALA A 37 7.45 14.32 17.21
C ALA A 37 7.33 15.86 17.23
N THR A 38 7.91 16.51 18.25
CA THR A 38 7.83 17.97 18.43
C THR A 38 9.06 18.71 17.89
N LYS A 39 10.09 18.01 17.47
CA LYS A 39 11.32 18.61 16.94
C LYS A 39 11.05 19.27 15.58
N GLU A 40 11.55 20.48 15.40
CA GLU A 40 11.36 21.29 14.19
C GLU A 40 11.96 20.63 12.93
N GLU A 41 12.93 19.74 13.08
CA GLU A 41 13.64 19.09 11.97
C GLU A 41 12.94 17.84 11.42
N THR A 42 11.77 17.44 11.96
CA THR A 42 11.10 16.17 11.62
C THR A 42 9.94 16.32 10.63
N TYR A 43 9.97 17.29 9.73
CA TYR A 43 8.90 17.50 8.76
C TYR A 43 8.74 16.38 7.73
N TYR A 44 9.81 15.69 7.39
CA TYR A 44 9.78 14.55 6.48
C TYR A 44 10.72 13.46 6.95
N THR A 45 10.18 12.43 7.56
CA THR A 45 10.97 11.30 8.09
C THR A 45 10.45 9.99 7.52
N PRO A 46 11.07 9.43 6.46
CA PRO A 46 10.69 8.11 5.96
C PRO A 46 10.99 7.02 7.00
N PRO A 47 10.39 5.82 6.87
CA PRO A 47 9.43 5.45 5.84
C PRO A 47 8.02 6.00 6.11
N LEU A 48 7.31 6.39 5.04
CA LEU A 48 5.93 6.90 5.16
C LEU A 48 4.91 5.78 5.32
N ILE A 49 5.12 4.64 4.68
CA ILE A 49 4.23 3.48 4.78
C ILE A 49 4.83 2.48 5.76
N ASN A 50 4.02 2.05 6.72
CA ASN A 50 4.47 1.19 7.82
C ASN A 50 3.53 0.00 8.01
N ILE A 51 4.07 -1.12 8.51
CA ILE A 51 3.30 -2.31 8.85
C ILE A 51 3.21 -2.44 10.36
N ILE A 52 2.00 -2.41 10.88
CA ILE A 52 1.70 -2.72 12.26
C ILE A 52 1.70 -4.25 12.39
N LYS A 53 2.81 -4.83 12.81
CA LYS A 53 3.03 -6.29 12.84
C LYS A 53 1.97 -7.05 13.65
N PHE A 54 1.39 -6.44 14.68
CA PHE A 54 0.32 -7.04 15.49
C PHE A 54 -1.00 -7.20 14.72
N ALA A 55 -1.28 -6.31 13.77
CA ALA A 55 -2.49 -6.33 12.97
C ALA A 55 -2.34 -7.22 11.71
N CYS A 56 -1.12 -7.63 11.37
CA CYS A 56 -0.86 -8.42 10.17
C CYS A 56 -1.33 -9.87 10.35
N ASN A 57 -2.24 -10.31 9.49
CA ASN A 57 -2.83 -11.64 9.52
C ASN A 57 -1.96 -12.74 8.88
N ALA A 58 -0.69 -12.45 8.57
CA ALA A 58 0.21 -13.41 7.90
C ALA A 58 -0.42 -14.11 6.68
N CYS A 59 -1.07 -13.33 5.82
CA CYS A 59 -1.70 -13.85 4.61
C CYS A 59 -0.69 -14.61 3.75
N PRO A 60 -1.06 -15.74 3.13
CA PRO A 60 -0.16 -16.48 2.26
C PRO A 60 0.29 -15.62 1.07
N GLU A 61 1.58 -15.61 0.76
CA GLU A 61 2.11 -14.80 -0.35
C GLU A 61 1.53 -15.21 -1.69
N ASN A 62 1.60 -16.51 -1.96
CA ASN A 62 1.13 -17.10 -3.20
C ASN A 62 0.80 -18.57 -2.96
N GLN A 63 -0.47 -18.93 -3.00
CA GLN A 63 -0.92 -20.28 -2.70
C GLN A 63 -2.08 -20.69 -3.60
N VAL A 64 -2.05 -21.92 -4.09
CA VAL A 64 -3.21 -22.55 -4.74
C VAL A 64 -3.86 -23.48 -3.75
N ARG A 65 -5.14 -23.27 -3.43
CA ARG A 65 -5.89 -24.03 -2.42
C ARG A 65 -7.19 -24.58 -2.98
N VAL A 66 -7.54 -25.79 -2.52
CA VAL A 66 -8.87 -26.36 -2.72
C VAL A 66 -9.80 -25.86 -1.61
N THR A 67 -10.98 -25.42 -1.98
CA THR A 67 -12.03 -24.96 -1.05
C THR A 67 -13.03 -26.07 -0.77
N ASP A 68 -13.91 -25.84 0.21
CA ASP A 68 -14.91 -26.81 0.63
C ASP A 68 -15.99 -27.11 -0.42
N VAL A 69 -16.11 -26.27 -1.46
CA VAL A 69 -17.02 -26.51 -2.58
C VAL A 69 -16.55 -27.61 -3.54
N CYS A 70 -15.39 -28.21 -3.31
CA CYS A 70 -14.91 -29.34 -4.10
C CYS A 70 -15.88 -30.53 -4.02
N GLN A 71 -16.38 -30.99 -5.19
CA GLN A 71 -17.35 -32.08 -5.28
C GLN A 71 -16.72 -33.46 -5.42
N GLY A 72 -15.39 -33.56 -5.43
CA GLY A 72 -14.72 -34.85 -5.64
C GLY A 72 -15.09 -35.52 -6.97
N CYS A 73 -15.19 -34.74 -8.06
CA CYS A 73 -15.66 -35.22 -9.36
C CYS A 73 -14.85 -36.40 -9.88
N MET A 74 -15.51 -37.30 -10.65
CA MET A 74 -14.85 -38.52 -11.15
C MET A 74 -13.81 -38.25 -12.23
N ALA A 75 -14.01 -37.22 -13.05
CA ALA A 75 -13.10 -36.88 -14.15
C ALA A 75 -11.75 -36.29 -13.64
N ARG A 76 -11.70 -35.71 -12.44
CA ARG A 76 -10.50 -35.19 -11.76
C ARG A 76 -9.58 -34.36 -12.64
N PRO A 77 -10.07 -33.42 -13.46
CA PRO A 77 -9.24 -32.67 -14.42
C PRO A 77 -8.10 -31.90 -13.74
N CYS A 78 -8.27 -31.51 -12.48
CA CYS A 78 -7.23 -30.84 -11.70
C CYS A 78 -6.01 -31.74 -11.41
N VAL A 79 -6.21 -33.04 -11.28
CA VAL A 79 -5.11 -34.02 -11.10
C VAL A 79 -4.39 -34.21 -12.42
N GLU A 80 -5.15 -34.45 -13.50
CA GLU A 80 -4.60 -34.72 -14.84
C GLU A 80 -3.79 -33.54 -15.40
N VAL A 81 -4.24 -32.30 -15.16
CA VAL A 81 -3.57 -31.11 -15.70
C VAL A 81 -2.31 -30.71 -14.92
N CYS A 82 -2.08 -31.29 -13.73
CA CYS A 82 -0.99 -30.88 -12.86
C CYS A 82 0.38 -31.39 -13.36
N PRO A 83 1.27 -30.52 -13.86
CA PRO A 83 2.55 -30.96 -14.46
C PRO A 83 3.54 -31.52 -13.42
N LYS A 84 3.30 -31.25 -12.14
CA LYS A 84 4.15 -31.71 -11.02
C LYS A 84 3.52 -32.79 -10.17
N GLY A 85 2.32 -33.28 -10.52
CA GLY A 85 1.61 -34.26 -9.72
C GLY A 85 1.32 -33.77 -8.28
N ALA A 86 1.22 -32.46 -8.09
CA ALA A 86 0.98 -31.86 -6.77
C ALA A 86 -0.47 -31.99 -6.32
N VAL A 87 -1.39 -32.34 -7.20
CA VAL A 87 -2.82 -32.51 -6.88
C VAL A 87 -3.12 -33.98 -6.72
N SER A 88 -3.68 -34.37 -5.59
CA SER A 88 -4.13 -35.71 -5.30
C SER A 88 -5.56 -35.71 -4.75
N ILE A 89 -6.14 -36.91 -4.56
CA ILE A 89 -7.46 -37.06 -3.99
C ILE A 89 -7.33 -37.66 -2.61
N ASP A 90 -7.91 -37.02 -1.63
CA ASP A 90 -8.01 -37.55 -0.28
C ASP A 90 -8.90 -38.81 -0.31
N PRO A 91 -8.44 -39.96 0.14
CA PRO A 91 -9.18 -41.22 0.09
C PRO A 91 -10.44 -41.21 0.98
N PHE A 92 -10.46 -40.43 2.02
CA PHE A 92 -11.56 -40.37 2.98
C PHE A 92 -12.64 -39.36 2.57
N THR A 93 -12.25 -38.13 2.28
CA THR A 93 -13.18 -37.06 1.90
C THR A 93 -13.52 -37.07 0.42
N ARG A 94 -12.72 -37.78 -0.40
CA ARG A 94 -12.78 -37.79 -1.87
C ARG A 94 -12.58 -36.42 -2.52
N LYS A 95 -12.23 -35.39 -1.76
CA LYS A 95 -11.90 -34.06 -2.26
C LYS A 95 -10.46 -33.99 -2.74
N SER A 96 -10.20 -33.06 -3.65
CA SER A 96 -8.82 -32.77 -4.08
C SER A 96 -8.04 -32.10 -2.96
N ILE A 97 -6.77 -32.45 -2.83
CA ILE A 97 -5.78 -31.81 -1.97
C ILE A 97 -4.58 -31.40 -2.82
N ILE A 98 -3.90 -30.33 -2.42
CA ILE A 98 -2.73 -29.83 -3.11
C ILE A 98 -1.54 -29.82 -2.17
N ASP A 99 -0.51 -30.59 -2.54
CA ASP A 99 0.78 -30.59 -1.89
C ASP A 99 1.50 -29.28 -2.23
N GLN A 100 1.65 -28.40 -1.22
CA GLN A 100 2.19 -27.06 -1.41
C GLN A 100 3.70 -27.07 -1.72
N ASP A 101 4.42 -28.13 -1.30
CA ASP A 101 5.87 -28.26 -1.53
C ASP A 101 6.17 -28.65 -2.99
N LYS A 102 5.28 -29.43 -3.60
CA LYS A 102 5.36 -29.79 -5.02
C LYS A 102 4.73 -28.76 -5.95
N CYS A 103 3.82 -27.94 -5.42
CA CYS A 103 3.02 -27.00 -6.22
C CYS A 103 3.84 -25.82 -6.71
N ILE A 104 4.00 -25.71 -8.03
CA ILE A 104 4.66 -24.55 -8.69
C ILE A 104 3.74 -23.34 -8.88
N LYS A 105 2.52 -23.40 -8.35
CA LYS A 105 1.53 -22.29 -8.35
C LYS A 105 1.15 -21.78 -9.76
N CYS A 106 1.21 -22.63 -10.78
CA CYS A 106 0.96 -22.28 -12.17
C CYS A 106 -0.51 -21.97 -12.50
N GLY A 107 -1.46 -22.31 -11.62
CA GLY A 107 -2.89 -22.02 -11.78
C GLY A 107 -3.68 -22.96 -12.71
N ARG A 108 -3.05 -23.87 -13.46
CA ARG A 108 -3.75 -24.74 -14.42
C ARG A 108 -4.93 -25.51 -13.83
N CYS A 109 -4.81 -25.98 -12.59
CA CYS A 109 -5.89 -26.67 -11.89
C CYS A 109 -7.06 -25.75 -11.52
N VAL A 110 -6.82 -24.45 -11.38
CA VAL A 110 -7.85 -23.43 -11.17
C VAL A 110 -8.73 -23.31 -12.43
N ASP A 111 -8.09 -23.23 -13.59
CA ASP A 111 -8.77 -22.97 -14.86
C ASP A 111 -9.68 -24.15 -15.30
N VAL A 112 -9.24 -25.39 -15.03
CA VAL A 112 -9.99 -26.60 -15.43
C VAL A 112 -11.08 -27.01 -14.46
N CYS A 113 -11.17 -26.40 -13.28
CA CYS A 113 -12.15 -26.78 -12.28
C CYS A 113 -13.52 -26.21 -12.64
N ALA A 114 -14.44 -27.07 -13.08
CA ALA A 114 -15.82 -26.67 -13.44
C ALA A 114 -16.59 -26.07 -12.27
N TYR A 115 -16.30 -26.51 -11.04
CA TYR A 115 -16.95 -26.02 -9.81
C TYR A 115 -16.27 -24.77 -9.24
N LYS A 116 -15.19 -24.26 -9.84
CA LYS A 116 -14.38 -23.15 -9.28
C LYS A 116 -13.97 -23.39 -7.82
N ALA A 117 -13.76 -24.65 -7.48
CA ALA A 117 -13.38 -25.07 -6.14
C ALA A 117 -11.89 -24.89 -5.81
N ILE A 118 -11.08 -24.48 -6.76
CA ILE A 118 -9.66 -24.23 -6.57
C ILE A 118 -9.39 -22.77 -6.78
N ASN A 119 -8.77 -22.13 -5.79
CA ASN A 119 -8.47 -20.70 -5.81
C ASN A 119 -6.97 -20.45 -5.77
N HIS A 120 -6.55 -19.47 -6.56
CA HIS A 120 -5.19 -18.92 -6.49
C HIS A 120 -5.22 -17.68 -5.59
N GLN A 121 -4.67 -17.82 -4.40
CA GLN A 121 -4.63 -16.77 -3.39
C GLN A 121 -3.27 -16.08 -3.40
N LYS A 122 -3.28 -14.78 -3.58
CA LYS A 122 -2.11 -13.92 -3.40
C LYS A 122 -2.36 -13.00 -2.22
N ARG A 123 -1.31 -12.64 -1.48
CA ARG A 123 -1.39 -11.64 -0.42
C ARG A 123 -1.85 -10.31 -1.02
N PRO A 124 -2.97 -9.70 -0.56
CA PRO A 124 -3.54 -8.53 -1.22
C PRO A 124 -2.58 -7.35 -1.30
N CYS A 125 -1.85 -7.05 -0.22
CA CYS A 125 -0.89 -5.95 -0.19
C CYS A 125 0.29 -6.17 -1.15
N ALA A 126 0.80 -7.40 -1.27
CA ALA A 126 1.87 -7.72 -2.21
C ALA A 126 1.37 -7.74 -3.65
N ALA A 127 0.17 -8.27 -3.88
CA ALA A 127 -0.45 -8.28 -5.22
C ALA A 127 -0.73 -6.87 -5.76
N ALA A 128 -0.97 -5.91 -4.87
CA ALA A 128 -1.19 -4.51 -5.23
C ALA A 128 0.11 -3.69 -5.36
N CYS A 129 1.26 -4.26 -4.98
CA CYS A 129 2.54 -3.55 -5.02
C CYS A 129 3.16 -3.65 -6.41
N GLY A 130 3.12 -2.57 -7.18
CA GLY A 130 3.75 -2.51 -8.52
C GLY A 130 5.28 -2.57 -8.48
N MET A 131 5.91 -2.29 -7.32
CA MET A 131 7.36 -2.29 -7.13
C MET A 131 7.91 -3.61 -6.57
N ASP A 132 7.05 -4.61 -6.33
CA ASP A 132 7.42 -5.89 -5.70
C ASP A 132 8.22 -5.71 -4.39
N ALA A 133 7.83 -4.71 -3.60
CA ALA A 133 8.52 -4.33 -2.37
C ALA A 133 8.00 -5.06 -1.12
N ILE A 134 6.98 -5.93 -1.24
CA ILE A 134 6.37 -6.60 -0.09
C ILE A 134 6.62 -8.11 -0.13
N HIS A 135 7.27 -8.60 0.90
CA HIS A 135 7.61 -10.01 1.10
C HIS A 135 7.16 -10.51 2.49
N SER A 136 7.44 -11.77 2.84
CA SER A 136 7.21 -12.30 4.17
C SER A 136 8.43 -12.17 5.06
N ASP A 137 8.19 -11.79 6.30
CA ASP A 137 9.19 -11.98 7.37
C ASP A 137 9.25 -13.46 7.81
N PRO A 138 10.20 -13.86 8.69
CA PRO A 138 10.31 -15.24 9.17
C PRO A 138 9.05 -15.80 9.84
N ASN A 139 8.15 -14.94 10.30
CA ASN A 139 6.87 -15.33 10.91
C ASN A 139 5.71 -15.35 9.89
N GLY A 140 6.00 -15.21 8.59
CA GLY A 140 5.01 -15.18 7.53
C GLY A 140 4.20 -13.87 7.45
N ARG A 141 4.55 -12.84 8.24
CA ARG A 141 3.90 -11.53 8.18
C ARG A 141 4.49 -10.70 7.05
N ALA A 142 3.69 -9.74 6.56
CA ALA A 142 4.20 -8.81 5.56
C ALA A 142 5.36 -7.97 6.10
N ASP A 143 6.34 -7.74 5.24
CA ASP A 143 7.45 -6.83 5.44
C ASP A 143 7.71 -6.00 4.19
N ILE A 144 8.25 -4.80 4.34
CA ILE A 144 8.47 -3.86 3.24
C ILE A 144 9.97 -3.69 3.03
N ASP A 145 10.40 -3.93 1.81
CA ASP A 145 11.71 -3.54 1.32
C ASP A 145 11.67 -2.02 1.01
N TYR A 146 12.22 -1.22 1.90
CA TYR A 146 12.16 0.23 1.78
C TYR A 146 13.08 0.79 0.70
N ASP A 147 14.03 0.03 0.21
CA ASP A 147 14.88 0.42 -0.93
C ASP A 147 14.09 0.40 -2.25
N LYS A 148 13.05 -0.43 -2.31
CA LYS A 148 12.13 -0.52 -3.46
C LYS A 148 10.84 0.28 -3.27
N CYS A 149 10.47 0.59 -2.04
CA CYS A 149 9.19 1.21 -1.73
C CYS A 149 9.15 2.68 -2.14
N VAL A 150 8.23 3.04 -3.02
CA VAL A 150 7.99 4.43 -3.47
C VAL A 150 6.85 5.12 -2.71
N SER A 151 6.40 4.55 -1.60
CA SER A 151 5.36 5.13 -0.72
C SER A 151 4.02 5.46 -1.40
N CYS A 152 3.65 4.75 -2.47
CA CYS A 152 2.42 5.02 -3.25
C CYS A 152 1.11 4.69 -2.49
N GLY A 153 1.15 3.94 -1.39
CA GLY A 153 0.00 3.62 -0.56
C GLY A 153 -0.92 2.50 -1.06
N GLN A 154 -0.66 1.88 -2.23
CA GLN A 154 -1.53 0.83 -2.78
C GLN A 154 -1.69 -0.36 -1.82
N CYS A 155 -0.65 -0.74 -1.12
CA CYS A 155 -0.69 -1.80 -0.12
C CYS A 155 -1.60 -1.46 1.08
N LEU A 156 -1.67 -0.19 1.48
CA LEU A 156 -2.53 0.30 2.55
C LEU A 156 -4.01 0.14 2.17
N VAL A 157 -4.38 0.59 0.98
CA VAL A 157 -5.77 0.53 0.48
C VAL A 157 -6.24 -0.92 0.33
N ASN A 158 -5.34 -1.83 -0.07
CA ASN A 158 -5.65 -3.24 -0.33
C ASN A 158 -5.49 -4.16 0.88
N CYS A 159 -5.11 -3.65 2.06
CA CYS A 159 -5.01 -4.46 3.28
C CYS A 159 -6.35 -4.59 4.00
N PRO A 160 -7.06 -5.75 3.95
CA PRO A 160 -8.37 -5.89 4.59
C PRO A 160 -8.31 -5.92 6.13
N PHE A 161 -7.11 -6.08 6.70
CA PHE A 161 -6.90 -6.09 8.15
C PHE A 161 -6.47 -4.73 8.70
N GLY A 162 -6.29 -3.72 7.84
CA GLY A 162 -5.78 -2.43 8.25
C GLY A 162 -4.42 -2.50 8.95
N ALA A 163 -3.60 -3.49 8.60
CA ALA A 163 -2.28 -3.70 9.17
C ALA A 163 -1.23 -2.73 8.62
N ILE A 164 -1.53 -2.09 7.49
CA ILE A 164 -0.64 -1.11 6.86
C ILE A 164 -1.22 0.28 7.12
N ALA A 165 -0.38 1.18 7.56
CA ALA A 165 -0.75 2.55 7.86
C ALA A 165 0.34 3.52 7.39
N ASP A 166 -0.08 4.73 7.03
CA ASP A 166 0.81 5.82 6.72
C ASP A 166 1.29 6.53 7.99
N LYS A 167 2.50 7.06 7.95
CA LYS A 167 3.02 7.96 8.97
C LYS A 167 2.60 9.38 8.59
N SER A 168 1.68 9.94 9.37
CA SER A 168 1.14 11.27 9.17
C SER A 168 2.12 12.36 9.63
N GLN A 169 2.03 13.53 9.00
CA GLN A 169 2.76 14.73 9.39
C GLN A 169 1.82 15.86 9.83
N ILE A 170 0.56 15.53 10.09
CA ILE A 170 -0.47 16.52 10.52
C ILE A 170 -0.03 17.23 11.80
N PHE A 171 0.56 16.49 12.75
CA PHE A 171 0.99 17.06 14.02
C PHE A 171 2.07 18.13 13.82
N GLN A 172 3.09 17.83 13.01
CA GLN A 172 4.18 18.76 12.69
C GLN A 172 3.65 20.00 11.95
N MET A 173 2.74 19.79 10.99
CA MET A 173 2.07 20.90 10.26
C MET A 173 1.29 21.82 11.20
N ILE A 174 0.49 21.27 12.11
CA ILE A 174 -0.26 22.05 13.10
C ILE A 174 0.70 22.83 13.99
N ARG A 175 1.79 22.22 14.43
CA ARG A 175 2.81 22.87 15.25
C ARG A 175 3.49 24.03 14.52
N ALA A 176 3.84 23.85 13.25
CA ALA A 176 4.42 24.91 12.41
C ALA A 176 3.46 26.11 12.28
N ILE A 177 2.17 25.84 12.00
CA ILE A 177 1.15 26.90 11.93
C ILE A 177 1.01 27.62 13.28
N GLN A 178 0.98 26.89 14.40
CA GLN A 178 0.87 27.48 15.74
C GLN A 178 2.11 28.29 16.15
N ALA A 179 3.29 27.90 15.67
CA ALA A 179 4.54 28.64 15.85
C ALA A 179 4.61 29.94 15.01
N GLY A 180 3.64 30.17 14.13
CA GLY A 180 3.60 31.33 13.26
C GLY A 180 4.41 31.20 11.97
N GLU A 181 4.82 29.99 11.62
CA GLU A 181 5.52 29.73 10.36
C GLU A 181 4.59 29.88 9.15
N ARG A 182 5.18 30.22 8.00
CA ARG A 182 4.42 30.38 6.74
C ARG A 182 4.28 29.04 6.04
N VAL A 183 3.23 28.28 6.35
CA VAL A 183 2.93 26.99 5.74
C VAL A 183 2.06 27.20 4.49
N TYR A 184 2.46 26.64 3.35
CA TYR A 184 1.73 26.67 2.09
C TYR A 184 1.19 25.29 1.76
N ALA A 185 -0.04 25.22 1.24
CA ALA A 185 -0.63 23.96 0.78
C ALA A 185 -0.42 23.81 -0.73
N ALA A 186 0.30 22.78 -1.17
CA ALA A 186 0.35 22.37 -2.57
C ALA A 186 -0.80 21.40 -2.85
N VAL A 187 -1.70 21.76 -3.77
CA VAL A 187 -2.94 21.03 -4.02
C VAL A 187 -2.94 20.47 -5.44
N ALA A 188 -3.03 19.16 -5.57
CA ALA A 188 -3.13 18.48 -6.85
C ALA A 188 -4.50 18.72 -7.52
N PRO A 189 -4.59 18.69 -8.87
CA PRO A 189 -5.87 18.87 -9.59
C PRO A 189 -6.95 17.87 -9.20
N ALA A 190 -6.55 16.71 -8.68
CA ALA A 190 -7.46 15.66 -8.22
C ALA A 190 -8.42 16.07 -7.10
N PHE A 191 -8.24 17.23 -6.47
CA PHE A 191 -9.19 17.74 -5.47
C PHE A 191 -10.55 18.12 -6.07
N VAL A 192 -10.59 18.43 -7.36
CA VAL A 192 -11.82 18.86 -8.06
C VAL A 192 -12.88 17.77 -7.97
N GLY A 193 -14.03 18.13 -7.44
CA GLY A 193 -15.16 17.21 -7.24
C GLY A 193 -15.14 16.41 -5.94
N GLN A 194 -14.04 16.33 -5.20
CA GLN A 194 -13.96 15.57 -3.94
C GLN A 194 -14.85 16.16 -2.83
N PHE A 195 -15.03 17.45 -2.81
CA PHE A 195 -15.84 18.17 -1.81
C PHE A 195 -17.24 18.55 -2.34
N GLY A 196 -17.64 17.93 -3.44
CA GLY A 196 -18.91 18.18 -4.11
C GLY A 196 -18.90 19.38 -5.06
N PRO A 197 -19.96 19.51 -5.91
CA PRO A 197 -19.95 20.43 -7.06
C PRO A 197 -19.99 21.92 -6.69
N LYS A 198 -20.30 22.25 -5.45
CA LYS A 198 -20.37 23.63 -4.97
C LYS A 198 -19.03 24.19 -4.45
N VAL A 199 -17.99 23.33 -4.34
CA VAL A 199 -16.67 23.75 -3.87
C VAL A 199 -15.79 24.08 -5.07
N THR A 200 -15.53 25.35 -5.22
CA THR A 200 -14.62 25.90 -6.24
C THR A 200 -13.19 26.00 -5.70
N PRO A 201 -12.15 26.11 -6.55
CA PRO A 201 -10.77 26.37 -6.10
C PRO A 201 -10.65 27.56 -5.16
N GLY A 202 -11.38 28.65 -5.44
CA GLY A 202 -11.41 29.83 -4.58
C GLY A 202 -11.99 29.58 -3.18
N LYS A 203 -13.02 28.74 -3.07
CA LYS A 203 -13.56 28.32 -1.75
C LYS A 203 -12.58 27.46 -0.99
N LEU A 204 -11.89 26.52 -1.67
CA LEU A 204 -10.86 25.71 -1.05
C LEU A 204 -9.71 26.59 -0.52
N ARG A 205 -9.26 27.57 -1.33
CA ARG A 205 -8.24 28.54 -0.93
C ARG A 205 -8.65 29.34 0.32
N ALA A 206 -9.89 29.80 0.36
CA ALA A 206 -10.42 30.52 1.53
C ALA A 206 -10.47 29.62 2.77
N ALA A 207 -10.90 28.37 2.64
CA ALA A 207 -10.96 27.41 3.74
C ALA A 207 -9.57 27.11 4.29
N MET A 208 -8.58 26.88 3.41
CA MET A 208 -7.20 26.60 3.85
C MET A 208 -6.60 27.79 4.59
N LYS A 209 -6.86 29.03 4.15
CA LYS A 209 -6.45 30.24 4.89
C LYS A 209 -7.09 30.32 6.28
N GLN A 210 -8.36 29.93 6.41
CA GLN A 210 -9.02 29.85 7.72
C GLN A 210 -8.42 28.78 8.64
N LEU A 211 -7.86 27.70 8.08
CA LEU A 211 -7.12 26.68 8.84
C LEU A 211 -5.72 27.13 9.26
N GLY A 212 -5.25 28.29 8.80
CA GLY A 212 -3.96 28.85 9.18
C GLY A 212 -2.85 28.73 8.13
N PHE A 213 -3.13 28.19 6.94
CA PHE A 213 -2.17 28.21 5.84
C PHE A 213 -1.95 29.62 5.32
N ALA A 214 -0.73 29.96 4.95
CA ALA A 214 -0.40 31.24 4.36
C ALA A 214 -1.06 31.42 2.99
N ASP A 215 -1.04 30.40 2.15
CA ASP A 215 -1.78 30.35 0.88
C ASP A 215 -1.82 28.91 0.31
N ILE A 216 -2.54 28.75 -0.82
CA ILE A 216 -2.57 27.55 -1.66
C ILE A 216 -1.75 27.77 -2.93
N ILE A 217 -1.03 26.74 -3.34
CA ILE A 217 -0.37 26.64 -4.65
C ILE A 217 -1.03 25.48 -5.41
N GLU A 218 -1.58 25.76 -6.58
CA GLU A 218 -2.14 24.73 -7.46
C GLU A 218 -0.99 24.03 -8.20
N VAL A 219 -0.82 22.72 -7.99
CA VAL A 219 0.24 21.91 -8.63
C VAL A 219 0.09 21.91 -10.16
N ALA A 220 -1.11 22.15 -10.69
CA ALA A 220 -1.35 22.31 -12.13
C ALA A 220 -0.45 23.38 -12.78
N ILE A 221 -0.11 24.46 -12.07
CA ILE A 221 0.81 25.49 -12.56
C ILE A 221 2.21 24.89 -12.79
N GLY A 222 2.67 24.05 -11.87
CA GLY A 222 3.93 23.32 -12.03
C GLY A 222 3.88 22.35 -13.22
N ALA A 223 2.76 21.67 -13.42
CA ALA A 223 2.57 20.78 -14.57
C ALA A 223 2.64 21.53 -15.91
N ASP A 224 2.07 22.72 -16.02
CA ASP A 224 2.15 23.55 -17.21
C ASP A 224 3.61 23.97 -17.52
N LEU A 225 4.38 24.31 -16.48
CA LEU A 225 5.80 24.65 -16.62
C LEU A 225 6.62 23.43 -17.06
N CYS A 226 6.38 22.27 -16.45
CA CYS A 226 7.03 21.01 -16.85
C CYS A 226 6.70 20.65 -18.32
N ALA A 227 5.43 20.74 -18.72
CA ALA A 227 5.01 20.43 -20.08
C ALA A 227 5.70 21.32 -21.12
N ALA A 228 5.87 22.61 -20.82
CA ALA A 228 6.59 23.52 -21.69
C ALA A 228 8.08 23.13 -21.84
N GLN A 229 8.74 22.78 -20.73
CA GLN A 229 10.14 22.33 -20.74
C GLN A 229 10.30 20.99 -21.47
N GLU A 230 9.42 20.03 -21.19
CA GLU A 230 9.43 18.71 -21.86
C GLU A 230 9.22 18.82 -23.38
N ALA A 231 8.36 19.76 -23.82
CA ALA A 231 8.18 20.04 -25.24
C ALA A 231 9.45 20.55 -25.92
N GLU A 232 10.17 21.44 -25.23
CA GLU A 232 11.46 21.91 -25.74
C GLU A 232 12.52 20.79 -25.80
N ASP A 233 12.58 19.96 -24.77
CA ASP A 233 13.51 18.84 -24.69
C ASP A 233 13.18 17.77 -25.75
N PHE A 234 11.88 17.52 -25.98
CA PHE A 234 11.43 16.64 -27.06
C PHE A 234 11.95 17.07 -28.42
N VAL A 235 11.79 18.36 -28.75
CA VAL A 235 12.26 18.91 -30.05
C VAL A 235 13.78 18.84 -30.20
N LYS A 236 14.52 18.96 -29.11
CA LYS A 236 16.00 18.91 -29.11
C LYS A 236 16.58 17.51 -29.16
N GLU A 237 15.86 16.53 -28.66
CA GLU A 237 16.43 15.21 -28.39
C GLU A 237 15.84 14.07 -29.21
N VAL A 238 14.59 14.22 -29.70
CA VAL A 238 13.90 13.18 -30.46
C VAL A 238 13.85 13.60 -31.96
N PRO A 239 14.19 12.71 -32.90
CA PRO A 239 14.69 11.33 -32.72
C PRO A 239 16.22 11.19 -32.62
N GLU A 240 16.98 12.30 -32.70
CA GLU A 240 18.43 12.26 -32.95
C GLU A 240 19.22 11.64 -31.78
N LYS A 241 18.83 11.94 -30.53
CA LYS A 241 19.48 11.40 -29.34
C LYS A 241 18.68 10.27 -28.70
N LEU A 242 17.36 10.39 -28.73
CA LEU A 242 16.42 9.43 -28.15
C LEU A 242 15.43 8.95 -29.20
N PRO A 243 15.11 7.64 -29.29
CA PRO A 243 14.13 7.12 -30.25
C PRO A 243 12.70 7.58 -29.95
N PHE A 244 12.38 7.84 -28.69
CA PHE A 244 11.12 8.38 -28.19
C PHE A 244 11.33 8.97 -26.78
N MET A 245 10.39 9.80 -26.35
CA MET A 245 10.33 10.32 -24.98
C MET A 245 9.05 9.82 -24.30
N ALA A 246 9.17 9.30 -23.08
CA ALA A 246 8.04 8.96 -22.23
C ALA A 246 8.16 9.71 -20.91
N THR A 247 7.11 10.38 -20.50
CA THR A 247 7.09 11.17 -19.27
C THR A 247 5.99 10.66 -18.32
N SER A 248 6.19 10.83 -17.02
CA SER A 248 5.20 10.50 -16.00
C SER A 248 5.25 11.54 -14.89
N CYS A 249 4.08 11.99 -14.45
CA CYS A 249 3.96 12.88 -13.29
C CYS A 249 4.18 12.15 -11.95
N CYS A 250 4.17 10.82 -11.95
CA CYS A 250 4.24 9.99 -10.74
C CYS A 250 5.42 9.03 -10.81
N PRO A 251 6.19 8.85 -9.70
CA PRO A 251 7.33 7.94 -9.67
C PRO A 251 6.96 6.46 -9.62
N ALA A 252 5.68 6.11 -9.44
CA ALA A 252 5.18 4.74 -9.28
C ALA A 252 4.13 4.38 -10.32
#